data_4a0dbad3bd1580e44633c170bf54e045
#
_entry.id   4a0dbad3bd1580e44633c170bf54e045
#
_cell.length_a   1.000
_cell.length_b   1.000
_cell.length_c   1.000
_cell.angle_alpha   90.00
_cell.angle_beta   90.00
_cell.angle_gamma   90.00
#
_symmetry.space_group_name_H-M   'P 1'
#
loop_
_entity.id
_entity.type
_entity.pdbx_description
1 polymer ?
#
loop_
_entity_poly.entity_id
_entity_poly.type
_entity_poly.pdbx_seq_one_letter_code
_entity_poly.pdbx_strand_id
1 'polypeptide(L)'
;TIANPGAGYTTTDWYTCAPGNTPIHDKNGSVVLMFIDIGKFSSGANGTTNEDGTYVEGTDYDLDEQFFQNVRASFENCRKNGSTIAVRFRYDANGKDNPEPATFDQVLRHIQQIKENGLLEDYKDILMFVETGFVGKWGEQHGGKYTSLDYKVQLVNAMLDCVPKEV
;
A
#
# COMPACT_ATOMS: atom_id res chain seq x y z
N THR A 1 -0.83 -11.31 16.79
CA THR A 1 -0.45 -9.91 16.50
C THR A 1 0.15 -9.88 15.12
N ILE A 2 -0.39 -9.09 14.23
CA ILE A 2 0.17 -8.90 12.88
C ILE A 2 1.50 -8.19 13.04
N ALA A 3 2.54 -8.72 12.39
CA ALA A 3 3.89 -8.16 12.52
C ALA A 3 3.94 -6.74 11.96
N ASN A 4 4.57 -5.85 12.70
CA ASN A 4 4.95 -4.56 12.15
C ASN A 4 6.02 -4.80 11.06
N PRO A 5 5.81 -4.37 9.83
CA PRO A 5 6.76 -4.62 8.75
C PRO A 5 8.09 -3.88 8.86
N GLY A 6 8.36 -3.19 9.95
CA GLY A 6 9.64 -2.54 10.22
C GLY A 6 9.69 -1.07 9.83
N ALA A 7 10.82 -0.43 10.07
CA ALA A 7 11.00 1.00 9.87
C ALA A 7 10.80 1.40 8.39
N GLY A 8 9.95 2.37 8.15
CA GLY A 8 9.66 2.91 6.83
C GLY A 8 8.56 2.18 6.06
N TYR A 9 8.00 1.13 6.63
CA TYR A 9 6.85 0.42 6.06
C TYR A 9 5.80 0.26 7.14
N THR A 10 4.58 0.61 6.84
CA THR A 10 3.45 0.36 7.73
C THR A 10 2.39 -0.42 6.98
N THR A 11 1.91 -1.46 7.64
CA THR A 11 0.63 -2.07 7.32
C THR A 11 -0.29 -1.72 8.45
N THR A 12 -1.42 -1.13 8.14
CA THR A 12 -2.44 -0.84 9.14
C THR A 12 -3.74 -1.45 8.69
N ASP A 13 -4.40 -2.10 9.59
CA ASP A 13 -5.83 -2.30 9.47
C ASP A 13 -6.56 -1.23 10.30
N TRP A 14 -7.81 -1.11 10.10
CA TRP A 14 -8.67 -0.18 10.85
C TRP A 14 -8.84 -0.56 12.29
N TYR A 15 -8.45 -1.75 12.62
CA TYR A 15 -8.81 -2.34 13.89
C TYR A 15 -7.60 -2.78 14.68
N THR A 16 -6.63 -3.41 14.03
CA THR A 16 -5.68 -4.20 14.79
C THR A 16 -4.30 -4.32 14.20
N CYS A 17 -4.03 -3.90 12.99
CA CYS A 17 -2.69 -4.01 12.42
C CYS A 17 -1.70 -3.03 13.05
N ALA A 18 -2.15 -2.16 13.94
CA ALA A 18 -1.26 -1.39 14.77
C ALA A 18 -0.57 -2.31 15.79
N PRO A 19 0.75 -2.17 15.98
CA PRO A 19 1.48 -2.97 16.95
C PRO A 19 0.85 -2.89 18.35
N GLY A 20 0.67 -4.03 18.99
CA GLY A 20 0.12 -4.11 20.34
C GLY A 20 -1.41 -4.15 20.43
N ASN A 21 -2.13 -3.97 19.34
CA ASN A 21 -3.57 -4.13 19.34
C ASN A 21 -3.98 -5.60 19.34
N THR A 22 -5.10 -5.88 19.96
CA THR A 22 -5.72 -7.19 19.84
C THR A 22 -6.26 -7.35 18.43
N PRO A 23 -5.94 -8.43 17.73
CA PRO A 23 -6.51 -8.71 16.43
C PRO A 23 -8.05 -8.73 16.50
N ILE A 24 -8.67 -8.09 15.51
CA ILE A 24 -10.14 -8.13 15.38
C ILE A 24 -10.65 -9.47 14.89
N HIS A 25 -9.80 -10.17 14.17
CA HIS A 25 -10.14 -11.50 13.70
C HIS A 25 -10.19 -12.40 14.91
N ASP A 26 -11.36 -12.60 15.34
CA ASP A 26 -11.67 -13.64 16.27
C ASP A 26 -11.58 -15.00 15.57
N LYS A 27 -12.01 -16.00 16.27
CA LYS A 27 -11.97 -17.38 15.78
C LYS A 27 -12.93 -17.67 14.61
N ASN A 28 -13.71 -16.69 14.18
CA ASN A 28 -14.75 -16.87 13.17
C ASN A 28 -14.42 -16.29 11.79
N GLY A 29 -13.16 -15.89 11.57
CA GLY A 29 -12.71 -15.37 10.30
C GLY A 29 -13.23 -13.96 10.03
N SER A 30 -12.50 -12.97 10.46
CA SER A 30 -12.82 -11.57 10.22
C SER A 30 -12.24 -11.09 8.90
N VAL A 31 -12.79 -10.01 8.36
CA VAL A 31 -12.21 -9.25 7.27
C VAL A 31 -11.33 -8.15 7.86
N VAL A 32 -10.12 -8.05 7.37
CA VAL A 32 -9.15 -7.03 7.74
C VAL A 32 -8.98 -6.07 6.57
N LEU A 33 -9.28 -4.79 6.76
CA LEU A 33 -8.91 -3.76 5.79
C LEU A 33 -7.46 -3.34 6.07
N MET A 34 -6.56 -3.68 5.16
CA MET A 34 -5.14 -3.46 5.32
C MET A 34 -4.65 -2.35 4.40
N PHE A 35 -4.19 -1.26 5.00
CA PHE A 35 -3.46 -0.21 4.30
C PHE A 35 -1.97 -0.54 4.25
N ILE A 36 -1.39 -0.52 3.06
CA ILE A 36 0.04 -0.72 2.83
C ILE A 36 0.65 0.60 2.41
N ASP A 37 1.38 1.22 3.34
CA ASP A 37 1.98 2.53 3.14
C ASP A 37 3.30 2.40 2.37
N ILE A 38 3.36 2.98 1.18
CA ILE A 38 4.52 2.96 0.28
C ILE A 38 5.11 4.35 0.08
N GLY A 39 4.80 5.30 0.97
CA GLY A 39 5.29 6.68 0.90
C GLY A 39 6.81 6.81 0.92
N LYS A 40 7.52 5.85 1.55
CA LYS A 40 8.99 5.78 1.52
C LYS A 40 9.56 5.79 0.09
N PHE A 41 8.83 5.25 -0.86
CA PHE A 41 9.26 5.09 -2.25
C PHE A 41 8.81 6.22 -3.18
N SER A 42 8.21 7.26 -2.63
CA SER A 42 7.64 8.38 -3.39
C SER A 42 8.25 9.71 -2.97
N SER A 43 8.80 10.44 -3.94
CA SER A 43 9.32 11.80 -3.73
C SER A 43 8.27 12.77 -3.20
N GLY A 44 7.02 12.59 -3.56
CA GLY A 44 5.90 13.40 -3.04
C GLY A 44 5.63 13.16 -1.57
N ALA A 45 5.96 11.98 -1.03
CA ALA A 45 5.66 11.60 0.34
C ALA A 45 6.87 11.66 1.28
N ASN A 46 8.08 11.30 0.81
CA ASN A 46 9.26 11.09 1.66
C ASN A 46 10.16 12.32 1.86
N GLY A 47 9.79 13.47 1.31
CA GLY A 47 10.50 14.73 1.60
C GLY A 47 10.40 15.11 3.09
N THR A 48 11.44 15.74 3.61
CA THR A 48 11.56 16.11 5.03
C THR A 48 11.82 17.59 5.21
N THR A 49 11.42 18.12 6.36
CA THR A 49 11.82 19.48 6.76
C THR A 49 12.83 19.36 7.90
N ASN A 50 13.99 19.95 7.71
CA ASN A 50 15.05 20.00 8.72
C ASN A 50 14.65 20.87 9.92
N GLU A 51 15.41 20.80 11.00
CA GLU A 51 15.20 21.61 12.23
C GLU A 51 15.30 23.13 11.97
N ASP A 52 16.11 23.54 10.98
CA ASP A 52 16.26 24.93 10.56
C ASP A 52 15.11 25.43 9.63
N GLY A 53 14.12 24.59 9.34
CA GLY A 53 13.00 24.88 8.45
C GLY A 53 13.29 24.66 6.96
N THR A 54 14.49 24.23 6.59
CA THR A 54 14.83 23.93 5.19
C THR A 54 14.13 22.66 4.74
N TYR A 55 13.38 22.74 3.65
CA TYR A 55 12.76 21.55 3.05
C TYR A 55 13.76 20.82 2.15
N VAL A 56 13.88 19.53 2.35
CA VAL A 56 14.62 18.61 1.50
C VAL A 56 13.62 17.81 0.68
N GLU A 57 13.74 17.92 -0.64
CA GLU A 57 12.88 17.18 -1.56
C GLU A 57 13.07 15.67 -1.41
N GLY A 58 11.98 14.96 -1.56
CA GLY A 58 11.99 13.51 -1.56
C GLY A 58 12.60 12.94 -2.84
N THR A 59 12.84 11.65 -2.83
CA THR A 59 13.39 10.90 -3.96
C THR A 59 12.50 9.68 -4.25
N ASP A 60 12.28 9.40 -5.52
CA ASP A 60 11.58 8.20 -5.95
C ASP A 60 12.52 6.99 -5.92
N TYR A 61 12.00 5.87 -5.45
CA TYR A 61 12.69 4.59 -5.39
C TYR A 61 11.78 3.48 -5.89
N ASP A 62 12.36 2.41 -6.41
CA ASP A 62 11.67 1.14 -6.62
C ASP A 62 11.33 0.49 -5.27
N LEU A 63 10.26 -0.31 -5.24
CA LEU A 63 9.93 -1.14 -4.07
C LEU A 63 11.07 -2.14 -3.84
N ASP A 64 11.53 -2.24 -2.61
CA ASP A 64 12.67 -3.09 -2.27
C ASP A 64 12.23 -4.46 -1.73
N GLU A 65 13.16 -5.41 -1.68
CA GLU A 65 12.92 -6.75 -1.20
C GLU A 65 12.43 -6.78 0.26
N GLN A 66 12.93 -5.88 1.10
CA GLN A 66 12.49 -5.79 2.49
C GLN A 66 11.01 -5.41 2.60
N PHE A 67 10.53 -4.52 1.72
CA PHE A 67 9.10 -4.20 1.63
C PHE A 67 8.26 -5.45 1.34
N PHE A 68 8.63 -6.22 0.31
CA PHE A 68 7.87 -7.43 -0.05
C PHE A 68 7.88 -8.47 1.07
N GLN A 69 9.03 -8.69 1.73
CA GLN A 69 9.11 -9.60 2.87
C GLN A 69 8.20 -9.17 4.02
N ASN A 70 8.16 -7.88 4.33
CA ASN A 70 7.33 -7.34 5.40
C ASN A 70 5.83 -7.46 5.10
N VAL A 71 5.41 -7.18 3.86
CA VAL A 71 4.02 -7.33 3.45
C VAL A 71 3.61 -8.81 3.48
N ARG A 72 4.46 -9.70 2.96
CA ARG A 72 4.24 -11.16 3.02
C ARG A 72 4.10 -11.65 4.45
N ALA A 73 4.92 -11.17 5.38
CA ALA A 73 4.81 -11.53 6.79
C ALA A 73 3.45 -11.12 7.39
N SER A 74 2.94 -9.96 7.01
CA SER A 74 1.63 -9.47 7.45
C SER A 74 0.47 -10.29 6.85
N PHE A 75 0.54 -10.61 5.57
CA PHE A 75 -0.45 -11.46 4.90
C PHE A 75 -0.45 -12.88 5.48
N GLU A 76 0.73 -13.44 5.73
CA GLU A 76 0.86 -14.76 6.35
C GLU A 76 0.28 -14.80 7.77
N ASN A 77 0.43 -13.73 8.53
CA ASN A 77 -0.22 -13.64 9.84
C ASN A 77 -1.75 -13.62 9.72
N CYS A 78 -2.30 -12.91 8.74
CA CYS A 78 -3.74 -12.95 8.47
C CYS A 78 -4.20 -14.36 8.07
N ARG A 79 -3.47 -15.01 7.17
CA ARG A 79 -3.76 -16.39 6.76
C ARG A 79 -3.76 -17.37 7.94
N LYS A 80 -2.75 -17.30 8.81
CA LYS A 80 -2.65 -18.14 10.02
C LYS A 80 -3.77 -17.90 11.01
N ASN A 81 -4.31 -16.69 11.06
CA ASN A 81 -5.42 -16.33 11.93
C ASN A 81 -6.80 -16.56 11.29
N GLY A 82 -6.85 -17.09 10.06
CA GLY A 82 -8.10 -17.33 9.35
C GLY A 82 -8.83 -16.07 8.92
N SER A 83 -8.10 -14.96 8.73
CA SER A 83 -8.68 -13.69 8.29
C SER A 83 -8.58 -13.54 6.79
N THR A 84 -9.62 -12.95 6.20
CA THR A 84 -9.63 -12.46 4.82
C THR A 84 -9.20 -10.99 4.82
N ILE A 85 -8.51 -10.54 3.79
CA ILE A 85 -7.99 -9.18 3.72
C ILE A 85 -8.56 -8.41 2.53
N ALA A 86 -8.88 -7.15 2.76
CA ALA A 86 -9.08 -6.12 1.76
C ALA A 86 -7.84 -5.22 1.76
N VAL A 87 -7.26 -4.93 0.61
CA VAL A 87 -5.95 -4.28 0.53
C VAL A 87 -6.03 -2.94 -0.20
N ARG A 88 -5.37 -1.93 0.34
CA ARG A 88 -5.10 -0.66 -0.34
C ARG A 88 -3.62 -0.28 -0.19
N PHE A 89 -2.94 -0.09 -1.31
CA PHE A 89 -1.63 0.57 -1.35
C PHE A 89 -1.81 2.07 -1.39
N ARG A 90 -1.01 2.83 -0.63
CA ARG A 90 -1.09 4.29 -0.61
C ARG A 90 0.27 4.92 -0.32
N TYR A 91 0.50 6.11 -0.91
CA TYR A 91 1.72 6.88 -0.63
C TYR A 91 1.61 7.73 0.64
N ASP A 92 0.41 8.00 1.11
CA ASP A 92 0.21 8.87 2.26
C ASP A 92 -0.89 8.35 3.19
N ALA A 93 -0.60 8.38 4.48
CA ALA A 93 -1.52 7.99 5.55
C ALA A 93 -2.21 9.20 6.22
N ASN A 94 -1.75 10.43 5.95
CA ASN A 94 -2.10 11.61 6.74
C ASN A 94 -2.88 12.68 5.95
N GLY A 95 -3.24 12.41 4.70
CA GLY A 95 -3.98 13.34 3.85
C GLY A 95 -3.11 14.42 3.22
N LYS A 96 -1.83 14.12 2.95
CA LYS A 96 -0.91 15.00 2.23
C LYS A 96 -1.38 15.22 0.80
N ASP A 97 -1.28 16.45 0.32
CA ASP A 97 -1.50 16.76 -1.09
C ASP A 97 -0.35 16.25 -1.95
N ASN A 98 -0.68 15.74 -3.13
CA ASN A 98 0.29 15.27 -4.12
C ASN A 98 1.35 14.29 -3.57
N PRO A 99 0.97 13.21 -2.90
CA PRO A 99 1.91 12.31 -2.25
C PRO A 99 2.64 11.37 -3.23
N GLU A 100 2.27 11.40 -4.50
CA GLU A 100 2.75 10.48 -5.52
C GLU A 100 4.19 10.77 -5.94
N PRO A 101 4.85 9.79 -6.59
CA PRO A 101 6.12 9.97 -7.29
C PRO A 101 6.13 11.16 -8.27
N ALA A 102 7.32 11.59 -8.67
CA ALA A 102 7.49 12.69 -9.61
C ALA A 102 6.84 12.40 -10.98
N THR A 103 6.80 11.14 -11.39
CA THR A 103 6.19 10.70 -12.66
C THR A 103 5.11 9.65 -12.43
N PHE A 104 4.14 9.61 -13.32
CA PHE A 104 3.12 8.55 -13.31
C PHE A 104 3.70 7.17 -13.69
N ASP A 105 4.73 7.16 -14.51
CA ASP A 105 5.45 5.93 -14.88
C ASP A 105 6.02 5.22 -13.64
N GLN A 106 6.47 5.98 -12.63
CA GLN A 106 6.92 5.38 -11.37
C GLN A 106 5.75 4.77 -10.57
N VAL A 107 4.56 5.36 -10.64
CA VAL A 107 3.36 4.72 -10.05
C VAL A 107 3.07 3.38 -10.74
N LEU A 108 3.07 3.36 -12.07
CA LEU A 108 2.88 2.14 -12.85
C LEU A 108 4.00 1.12 -12.59
N ARG A 109 5.23 1.59 -12.41
CA ARG A 109 6.37 0.74 -12.05
C ARG A 109 6.17 0.05 -10.71
N HIS A 110 5.67 0.73 -9.69
CA HIS A 110 5.36 0.11 -8.40
C HIS A 110 4.30 -0.99 -8.53
N ILE A 111 3.24 -0.75 -9.31
CA ILE A 111 2.21 -1.77 -9.57
C ILE A 111 2.82 -2.97 -10.30
N GLN A 112 3.66 -2.71 -11.30
CA GLN A 112 4.34 -3.76 -12.04
C GLN A 112 5.27 -4.60 -11.14
N GLN A 113 5.98 -3.97 -10.20
CA GLN A 113 6.82 -4.67 -9.23
C GLN A 113 6.01 -5.58 -8.31
N ILE A 114 4.82 -5.14 -7.86
CA ILE A 114 3.90 -5.97 -7.07
C ILE A 114 3.46 -7.20 -7.86
N LYS A 115 3.14 -7.01 -9.16
CA LYS A 115 2.79 -8.10 -10.07
C LYS A 115 3.96 -9.06 -10.26
N GLU A 116 5.14 -8.54 -10.62
CA GLU A 116 6.35 -9.33 -10.89
C GLU A 116 6.82 -10.13 -9.67
N ASN A 117 6.63 -9.57 -8.47
CA ASN A 117 6.93 -10.26 -7.22
C ASN A 117 5.94 -11.41 -6.92
N GLY A 118 4.77 -11.43 -7.57
CA GLY A 118 3.73 -12.41 -7.30
C GLY A 118 3.00 -12.22 -5.97
N LEU A 119 3.15 -11.07 -5.33
CA LEU A 119 2.60 -10.82 -3.99
C LEU A 119 1.11 -11.14 -3.88
N LEU A 120 0.30 -10.61 -4.79
CA LEU A 120 -1.15 -10.81 -4.74
C LEU A 120 -1.56 -12.22 -5.19
N GLU A 121 -0.84 -12.81 -6.14
CA GLU A 121 -1.09 -14.18 -6.61
C GLU A 121 -0.85 -15.22 -5.51
N ASP A 122 0.24 -15.07 -4.74
CA ASP A 122 0.60 -16.00 -3.67
C ASP A 122 -0.39 -15.98 -2.48
N TYR A 123 -1.19 -14.91 -2.36
CA TYR A 123 -2.13 -14.71 -1.25
C TYR A 123 -3.59 -14.56 -1.70
N LYS A 124 -3.91 -14.90 -2.95
CA LYS A 124 -5.28 -14.77 -3.49
C LYS A 124 -6.33 -15.57 -2.71
N ASP A 125 -5.92 -16.59 -2.00
CA ASP A 125 -6.78 -17.42 -1.15
C ASP A 125 -7.36 -16.67 0.06
N ILE A 126 -6.73 -15.57 0.47
CA ILE A 126 -7.20 -14.72 1.58
C ILE A 126 -7.58 -13.31 1.13
N LEU A 127 -7.36 -12.95 -0.13
CA LEU A 127 -7.77 -11.67 -0.67
C LEU A 127 -9.27 -11.63 -0.94
N MET A 128 -9.97 -10.67 -0.33
CA MET A 128 -11.38 -10.40 -0.61
C MET A 128 -11.53 -9.45 -1.80
N PHE A 129 -10.73 -8.39 -1.82
CA PHE A 129 -10.57 -7.46 -2.92
C PHE A 129 -9.31 -6.61 -2.73
N VAL A 130 -8.88 -5.97 -3.81
CA VAL A 130 -7.82 -4.97 -3.80
C VAL A 130 -8.39 -3.66 -4.33
N GLU A 131 -8.31 -2.60 -3.52
CA GLU A 131 -8.73 -1.27 -3.95
C GLU A 131 -7.72 -0.70 -4.95
N THR A 132 -8.17 0.14 -5.86
CA THR A 132 -7.30 0.78 -6.86
C THR A 132 -6.15 1.53 -6.20
N GLY A 133 -6.41 2.23 -5.10
CA GLY A 133 -5.39 2.82 -4.26
C GLY A 133 -4.44 3.80 -4.95
N PHE A 134 -3.19 3.80 -4.50
CA PHE A 134 -2.02 4.56 -4.97
C PHE A 134 -2.21 6.07 -5.00
N VAL A 135 -3.06 6.59 -5.86
CA VAL A 135 -3.13 8.02 -6.21
C VAL A 135 -3.98 8.82 -5.24
N GLY A 136 -3.48 10.00 -4.88
CA GLY A 136 -4.18 10.98 -4.06
C GLY A 136 -4.03 10.76 -2.55
N LYS A 137 -4.70 11.62 -1.79
CA LYS A 137 -4.77 11.51 -0.33
C LYS A 137 -5.29 10.14 0.07
N TRP A 138 -4.61 9.48 0.97
CA TRP A 138 -4.95 8.13 1.46
C TRP A 138 -5.11 7.06 0.36
N GLY A 139 -4.67 7.35 -0.88
CA GLY A 139 -4.94 6.50 -2.04
C GLY A 139 -6.40 6.55 -2.53
N GLU A 140 -7.12 7.65 -2.29
CA GLU A 140 -8.56 7.79 -2.60
C GLU A 140 -8.83 8.58 -3.89
N GLN A 141 -7.81 8.74 -4.72
CA GLN A 141 -7.89 9.34 -6.06
C GLN A 141 -8.41 10.78 -6.10
N HIS A 142 -8.14 11.55 -5.04
CA HIS A 142 -8.36 12.99 -4.95
C HIS A 142 -7.18 13.70 -4.27
N GLY A 143 -6.99 14.99 -4.54
CA GLY A 143 -5.90 15.76 -3.93
C GLY A 143 -4.49 15.27 -4.32
N GLY A 144 -4.35 14.66 -5.49
CA GLY A 144 -3.11 14.15 -6.03
C GLY A 144 -2.78 14.68 -7.41
N LYS A 145 -1.55 14.40 -7.90
CA LYS A 145 -1.07 14.81 -9.22
C LYS A 145 -1.81 14.13 -10.37
N TYR A 146 -2.15 12.84 -10.20
CA TYR A 146 -2.61 11.96 -11.27
C TYR A 146 -4.10 11.60 -11.13
N THR A 147 -4.92 12.60 -10.81
CA THR A 147 -6.36 12.42 -10.53
C THR A 147 -7.26 12.67 -11.72
N SER A 148 -6.72 13.04 -12.90
CA SER A 148 -7.51 13.16 -14.13
C SER A 148 -8.04 11.83 -14.63
N LEU A 149 -9.06 11.84 -15.46
CA LEU A 149 -9.69 10.64 -16.00
C LEU A 149 -8.69 9.75 -16.74
N ASP A 150 -7.80 10.34 -17.54
CA ASP A 150 -6.81 9.58 -18.32
C ASP A 150 -5.84 8.78 -17.44
N TYR A 151 -5.38 9.38 -16.34
CA TYR A 151 -4.55 8.67 -15.36
C TYR A 151 -5.34 7.60 -14.61
N LYS A 152 -6.58 7.87 -14.24
CA LYS A 152 -7.44 6.89 -13.56
C LYS A 152 -7.70 5.67 -14.43
N VAL A 153 -7.93 5.85 -15.73
CA VAL A 153 -8.11 4.74 -16.67
C VAL A 153 -6.85 3.87 -16.74
N GLN A 154 -5.67 4.50 -16.85
CA GLN A 154 -4.40 3.78 -16.88
C GLN A 154 -4.15 3.04 -15.56
N LEU A 155 -4.41 3.70 -14.43
CA LEU A 155 -4.27 3.11 -13.09
C LEU A 155 -5.16 1.88 -12.92
N VAL A 156 -6.44 1.99 -13.27
CA VAL A 156 -7.39 0.87 -13.19
C VAL A 156 -6.95 -0.29 -14.09
N ASN A 157 -6.51 -0.01 -15.30
CA ASN A 157 -6.02 -1.06 -16.21
C ASN A 157 -4.77 -1.76 -15.64
N ALA A 158 -3.83 -1.02 -15.07
CA ALA A 158 -2.65 -1.60 -14.43
C ALA A 158 -3.03 -2.47 -13.22
N MET A 159 -3.99 -2.03 -12.42
CA MET A 159 -4.48 -2.81 -11.27
C MET A 159 -5.22 -4.07 -11.71
N LEU A 160 -6.07 -4.00 -12.74
CA LEU A 160 -6.74 -5.18 -13.30
C LEU A 160 -5.77 -6.21 -13.89
N ASP A 161 -4.62 -5.75 -14.39
CA ASP A 161 -3.54 -6.62 -14.87
C ASP A 161 -2.68 -7.19 -13.73
N CYS A 162 -2.63 -6.52 -12.58
CA CYS A 162 -1.87 -6.91 -11.41
C CYS A 162 -2.63 -7.86 -10.48
N VAL A 163 -3.93 -7.65 -10.30
CA VAL A 163 -4.77 -8.41 -9.36
C VAL A 163 -5.18 -9.74 -9.98
N PRO A 164 -5.10 -10.86 -9.25
CA PRO A 164 -5.59 -12.15 -9.73
C PRO A 164 -7.08 -12.10 -10.11
N LYS A 165 -7.47 -12.83 -11.13
CA LYS A 165 -8.85 -12.79 -11.66
C LYS A 165 -9.90 -13.38 -10.71
N GLU A 166 -9.44 -14.11 -9.72
CA GLU A 166 -10.29 -14.73 -8.71
C GLU A 166 -10.62 -13.81 -7.53
N VAL A 167 -9.99 -12.62 -7.48
CA VAL A 167 -10.10 -11.61 -6.42
C VAL A 167 -11.07 -10.50 -6.78
#